data_7f0eeeb38d14718a64ec457b63f1546f
#
_entry.id   7f0eeeb38d14718a64ec457b63f1546f
#
_cell.length_a   1.000
_cell.length_b   1.000
_cell.length_c   1.000
_cell.angle_alpha   90.00
_cell.angle_beta   90.00
_cell.angle_gamma   90.00
#
_symmetry.space_group_name_H-M   'P 1'
#
loop_
_entity.id
_entity.type
_entity.pdbx_description
1 polymer ?
#
loop_
_entity_poly.entity_id
_entity_poly.type
_entity_poly.pdbx_seq_one_letter_code
_entity_poly.pdbx_strand_id
1 'polypeptide(L)'
;MASMNPISATLCQVLSFIDGIIGNYGVSVIVFTLLVRLVLLPLNIKSKKSMKAMERVRPQLQALEKKYAQDKEKYQQKMTELYQKEKINPMSGCLPMLATLPILFCMFTAMRVVANEKTVEMLLGMMNGVAPEFDRFLWITNIFQPDAFWQTVIPRHGSSLMSLVAVSGSEVLTPENVEAVTAFLSSDAYLEWTARYGADTIRYAAPLLMGRMEIPTQFNGLFLLPILSMASQFLMTKLQPQNTAGQSEQQQAQGKMMQYFFPLFSLWICATSTSAFALYWVASNVIEILQTFALNVYFNRLEKKEKQIKEA
;
A
#
# COMPACT_ATOMS: atom_id res chain seq x y z
N MET A 1 2.22 -6.68 26.42
CA MET A 1 1.21 -6.92 25.39
C MET A 1 0.94 -5.61 24.64
N ALA A 2 0.97 -5.63 23.33
CA ALA A 2 0.58 -4.50 22.52
C ALA A 2 -0.95 -4.48 22.36
N SER A 3 -1.58 -3.32 22.46
CA SER A 3 -3.00 -3.14 22.15
C SER A 3 -3.15 -2.69 20.69
N MET A 4 -4.03 -3.31 19.93
CA MET A 4 -4.38 -2.82 18.60
C MET A 4 -5.28 -1.59 18.69
N ASN A 5 -5.03 -0.62 17.82
CA ASN A 5 -5.98 0.48 17.59
C ASN A 5 -7.34 -0.11 17.13
N PRO A 6 -8.49 0.39 17.60
CA PRO A 6 -9.82 -0.10 17.21
C PRO A 6 -10.05 -0.19 15.71
N ILE A 7 -9.53 0.76 14.93
CA ILE A 7 -9.62 0.75 13.47
C ILE A 7 -8.85 -0.45 12.90
N SER A 8 -7.63 -0.69 13.36
CA SER A 8 -6.82 -1.84 12.91
C SER A 8 -7.49 -3.16 13.27
N ALA A 9 -8.10 -3.27 14.47
CA ALA A 9 -8.83 -4.46 14.89
C ALA A 9 -10.04 -4.72 13.99
N THR A 10 -10.84 -3.69 13.68
CA THR A 10 -11.96 -3.81 12.74
C THR A 10 -11.50 -4.23 11.34
N LEU A 11 -10.40 -3.66 10.84
CA LEU A 11 -9.85 -4.02 9.53
C LEU A 11 -9.36 -5.48 9.51
N CYS A 12 -8.72 -5.96 10.60
CA CYS A 12 -8.37 -7.37 10.77
C CYS A 12 -9.61 -8.27 10.68
N GLN A 13 -10.66 -7.96 11.45
CA GLN A 13 -11.88 -8.76 11.47
C GLN A 13 -12.55 -8.83 10.09
N VAL A 14 -12.64 -7.70 9.38
CA VAL A 14 -13.20 -7.66 8.02
C VAL A 14 -12.35 -8.50 7.06
N LEU A 15 -11.02 -8.39 7.12
CA LEU A 15 -10.13 -9.17 6.26
C LEU A 15 -10.23 -10.66 6.57
N SER A 16 -10.24 -11.06 7.85
CA SER A 16 -10.40 -12.46 8.26
C SER A 16 -11.76 -13.02 7.89
N PHE A 17 -12.83 -12.22 7.95
CA PHE A 17 -14.17 -12.62 7.50
C PHE A 17 -14.18 -12.90 5.99
N ILE A 18 -13.56 -12.01 5.18
CA ILE A 18 -13.44 -12.20 3.73
C ILE A 18 -12.63 -13.46 3.42
N ASP A 19 -11.54 -13.67 4.15
CA ASP A 19 -10.66 -14.83 3.96
C ASP A 19 -11.37 -16.15 4.31
N GLY A 20 -12.16 -16.16 5.36
CA GLY A 20 -12.99 -17.31 5.72
C GLY A 20 -14.03 -17.71 4.67
N ILE A 21 -14.44 -16.78 3.80
CA ILE A 21 -15.35 -17.05 2.68
C ILE A 21 -14.58 -17.49 1.42
N ILE A 22 -13.47 -16.83 1.11
CA ILE A 22 -12.72 -17.00 -0.15
C ILE A 22 -11.76 -18.18 -0.06
N GLY A 23 -11.14 -18.42 1.10
CA GLY A 23 -10.18 -19.51 1.31
C GLY A 23 -8.84 -19.30 0.58
N ASN A 24 -8.53 -18.09 0.13
CA ASN A 24 -7.24 -17.71 -0.45
C ASN A 24 -6.87 -16.29 -0.02
N TYR A 25 -5.88 -16.17 0.84
CA TYR A 25 -5.53 -14.90 1.47
C TYR A 25 -5.13 -13.80 0.47
N GLY A 26 -4.45 -14.14 -0.62
CA GLY A 26 -4.08 -13.17 -1.66
C GLY A 26 -5.28 -12.56 -2.39
N VAL A 27 -6.28 -13.40 -2.73
CA VAL A 27 -7.53 -12.94 -3.32
C VAL A 27 -8.31 -12.12 -2.30
N SER A 28 -8.34 -12.54 -1.04
CA SER A 28 -8.99 -11.85 0.07
C SER A 28 -8.45 -10.44 0.27
N VAL A 29 -7.13 -10.27 0.17
CA VAL A 29 -6.47 -8.96 0.21
C VAL A 29 -6.89 -8.07 -0.96
N ILE A 30 -7.02 -8.59 -2.17
CA ILE A 30 -7.47 -7.81 -3.34
C ILE A 30 -8.93 -7.37 -3.17
N VAL A 31 -9.82 -8.28 -2.79
CA VAL A 31 -11.25 -7.98 -2.55
C VAL A 31 -11.40 -6.95 -1.43
N PHE A 32 -10.69 -7.16 -0.33
CA PHE A 32 -10.66 -6.21 0.78
C PHE A 32 -10.18 -4.83 0.34
N THR A 33 -9.10 -4.76 -0.45
CA THR A 33 -8.58 -3.49 -0.99
C THR A 33 -9.62 -2.77 -1.84
N LEU A 34 -10.35 -3.51 -2.68
CA LEU A 34 -11.44 -2.96 -3.48
C LEU A 34 -12.55 -2.37 -2.60
N LEU A 35 -12.96 -3.07 -1.54
CA LEU A 35 -13.97 -2.58 -0.60
C LEU A 35 -13.52 -1.29 0.10
N VAL A 36 -12.30 -1.24 0.61
CA VAL A 36 -11.74 -0.03 1.23
C VAL A 36 -11.73 1.14 0.23
N ARG A 37 -11.32 0.89 -1.01
CA ARG A 37 -11.32 1.90 -2.07
C ARG A 37 -12.72 2.39 -2.46
N LEU A 38 -13.72 1.52 -2.42
CA LEU A 38 -15.12 1.92 -2.64
C LEU A 38 -15.65 2.80 -1.50
N VAL A 39 -15.32 2.49 -0.26
CA VAL A 39 -15.67 3.33 0.90
C VAL A 39 -15.04 4.73 0.79
N LEU A 40 -13.79 4.80 0.29
CA LEU A 40 -13.08 6.07 0.11
C LEU A 40 -13.45 6.81 -1.18
N LEU A 41 -14.21 6.19 -2.09
CA LEU A 41 -14.55 6.76 -3.39
C LEU A 41 -15.20 8.16 -3.31
N PRO A 42 -16.20 8.43 -2.44
CA PRO A 42 -16.80 9.77 -2.35
C PRO A 42 -15.78 10.85 -1.94
N LEU A 43 -14.83 10.53 -1.07
CA LEU A 43 -13.74 11.42 -0.69
C LEU A 43 -12.82 11.71 -1.88
N ASN A 44 -12.48 10.66 -2.64
CA ASN A 44 -11.65 10.78 -3.84
C ASN A 44 -12.33 11.62 -4.93
N ILE A 45 -13.64 11.46 -5.15
CA ILE A 45 -14.42 12.29 -6.09
C ILE A 45 -14.37 13.77 -5.69
N LYS A 46 -14.62 14.07 -4.42
CA LYS A 46 -14.58 15.45 -3.89
C LYS A 46 -13.20 16.09 -4.08
N SER A 47 -12.15 15.36 -3.80
CA SER A 47 -10.78 15.83 -3.99
C SER A 47 -10.45 16.07 -5.46
N LYS A 48 -10.76 15.11 -6.34
CA LYS A 48 -10.52 15.26 -7.79
C LYS A 48 -11.27 16.45 -8.37
N LYS A 49 -12.51 16.71 -7.93
CA LYS A 49 -13.26 17.92 -8.30
C LYS A 49 -12.51 19.20 -7.89
N SER A 50 -11.97 19.23 -6.68
CA SER A 50 -11.20 20.38 -6.20
C SER A 50 -9.88 20.56 -6.96
N MET A 51 -9.16 19.46 -7.25
CA MET A 51 -7.93 19.51 -8.05
C MET A 51 -8.20 20.07 -9.46
N LYS A 52 -9.30 19.68 -10.10
CA LYS A 52 -9.70 20.26 -11.39
C LYS A 52 -10.05 21.74 -11.30
N ALA A 53 -10.70 22.17 -10.23
CA ALA A 53 -10.95 23.61 -10.02
C ALA A 53 -9.63 24.39 -9.89
N MET A 54 -8.63 23.84 -9.20
CA MET A 54 -7.29 24.43 -9.12
C MET A 54 -6.58 24.47 -10.49
N GLU A 55 -6.75 23.44 -11.32
CA GLU A 55 -6.17 23.37 -12.66
C GLU A 55 -6.74 24.46 -13.58
N ARG A 56 -8.04 24.78 -13.46
CA ARG A 56 -8.70 25.86 -14.22
C ARG A 56 -8.13 27.25 -13.92
N VAL A 57 -7.74 27.53 -12.69
CA VAL A 57 -7.18 28.85 -12.30
C VAL A 57 -5.67 28.93 -12.48
N ARG A 58 -5.01 27.83 -12.86
CA ARG A 58 -3.55 27.76 -13.08
C ARG A 58 -3.03 28.82 -14.05
N PRO A 59 -3.64 29.10 -15.22
CA PRO A 59 -3.20 30.16 -16.11
C PRO A 59 -3.21 31.54 -15.46
N GLN A 60 -4.25 31.82 -14.62
CA GLN A 60 -4.36 33.07 -13.89
C GLN A 60 -3.28 33.19 -12.81
N LEU A 61 -2.98 32.09 -12.10
CA LEU A 61 -1.89 32.03 -11.12
C LEU A 61 -0.53 32.31 -11.78
N GLN A 62 -0.27 31.70 -12.94
CA GLN A 62 0.97 31.97 -13.70
C GLN A 62 1.08 33.43 -14.17
N ALA A 63 -0.03 34.05 -14.57
CA ALA A 63 -0.05 35.46 -14.92
C ALA A 63 0.22 36.38 -13.70
N LEU A 64 -0.35 36.04 -12.55
CA LEU A 64 -0.07 36.74 -11.28
C LEU A 64 1.39 36.58 -10.86
N GLU A 65 1.95 35.38 -10.96
CA GLU A 65 3.35 35.09 -10.64
C GLU A 65 4.31 35.94 -11.49
N LYS A 66 4.08 36.01 -12.80
CA LYS A 66 4.86 36.89 -13.69
C LYS A 66 4.70 38.35 -13.36
N LYS A 67 3.47 38.79 -13.05
CA LYS A 67 3.17 40.21 -12.77
C LYS A 67 3.80 40.69 -11.45
N TYR A 68 3.86 39.84 -10.44
CA TYR A 68 4.35 40.17 -9.10
C TYR A 68 5.65 39.43 -8.75
N ALA A 69 6.48 39.11 -9.74
CA ALA A 69 7.72 38.35 -9.57
C ALA A 69 8.68 38.96 -8.53
N GLN A 70 8.70 40.30 -8.39
CA GLN A 70 9.54 41.05 -7.47
C GLN A 70 8.86 41.33 -6.12
N ASP A 71 7.55 41.08 -5.97
CA ASP A 71 6.77 41.38 -4.77
C ASP A 71 6.01 40.12 -4.30
N LYS A 72 6.70 39.30 -3.52
CA LYS A 72 6.16 38.02 -3.03
C LYS A 72 4.95 38.20 -2.11
N GLU A 73 4.89 39.28 -1.32
CA GLU A 73 3.75 39.53 -0.43
C GLU A 73 2.49 39.85 -1.22
N LYS A 74 2.62 40.74 -2.21
CA LYS A 74 1.51 41.12 -3.09
C LYS A 74 1.05 39.95 -3.98
N TYR A 75 1.98 39.10 -4.40
CA TYR A 75 1.65 37.86 -5.08
C TYR A 75 0.79 36.95 -4.20
N GLN A 76 1.19 36.72 -2.94
CA GLN A 76 0.46 35.88 -1.99
C GLN A 76 -0.95 36.43 -1.68
N GLN A 77 -1.07 37.75 -1.52
CA GLN A 77 -2.38 38.40 -1.35
C GLN A 77 -3.29 38.17 -2.55
N LYS A 78 -2.79 38.42 -3.76
CA LYS A 78 -3.58 38.24 -5.00
C LYS A 78 -3.92 36.78 -5.30
N MET A 79 -3.05 35.85 -4.96
CA MET A 79 -3.32 34.41 -5.02
C MET A 79 -4.46 34.02 -4.06
N THR A 80 -4.42 34.53 -2.82
CA THR A 80 -5.49 34.28 -1.82
C THR A 80 -6.81 34.86 -2.25
N GLU A 81 -6.83 36.10 -2.77
CA GLU A 81 -8.01 36.74 -3.34
C GLU A 81 -8.61 35.93 -4.49
N LEU A 82 -7.75 35.40 -5.39
CA LEU A 82 -8.18 34.55 -6.50
C LEU A 82 -8.83 33.25 -6.00
N TYR A 83 -8.23 32.58 -5.04
CA TYR A 83 -8.79 31.36 -4.45
C TYR A 83 -10.12 31.61 -3.75
N GLN A 84 -10.25 32.73 -3.03
CA GLN A 84 -11.51 33.14 -2.39
C GLN A 84 -12.60 33.45 -3.42
N LYS A 85 -12.26 34.21 -4.47
CA LYS A 85 -13.18 34.56 -5.57
C LYS A 85 -13.70 33.31 -6.29
N GLU A 86 -12.83 32.36 -6.58
CA GLU A 86 -13.16 31.12 -7.28
C GLU A 86 -13.71 30.02 -6.33
N LYS A 87 -13.83 30.33 -5.02
CA LYS A 87 -14.26 29.38 -3.96
C LYS A 87 -13.45 28.09 -3.94
N ILE A 88 -12.13 28.20 -4.18
CA ILE A 88 -11.20 27.09 -4.21
C ILE A 88 -10.49 27.00 -2.85
N ASN A 89 -10.52 25.81 -2.24
CA ASN A 89 -9.71 25.53 -1.08
C ASN A 89 -8.44 24.77 -1.50
N PRO A 90 -7.24 25.38 -1.43
CA PRO A 90 -5.99 24.74 -1.86
C PRO A 90 -5.66 23.48 -1.03
N MET A 91 -6.11 23.40 0.22
CA MET A 91 -5.90 22.23 1.09
C MET A 91 -6.73 21.01 0.68
N SER A 92 -7.81 21.19 -0.09
CA SER A 92 -8.68 20.08 -0.47
C SER A 92 -8.04 19.13 -1.49
N GLY A 93 -6.98 19.54 -2.19
CA GLY A 93 -6.19 18.68 -3.08
C GLY A 93 -5.33 17.67 -2.35
N CYS A 94 -4.81 18.00 -1.16
CA CYS A 94 -4.00 17.09 -0.34
C CYS A 94 -4.82 16.28 0.69
N LEU A 95 -6.11 16.57 0.84
CA LEU A 95 -6.99 15.93 1.83
C LEU A 95 -7.03 14.40 1.70
N PRO A 96 -7.08 13.77 0.49
CA PRO A 96 -7.04 12.32 0.37
C PRO A 96 -5.75 11.73 0.90
N MET A 97 -4.61 12.36 0.61
CA MET A 97 -3.32 11.90 1.11
C MET A 97 -3.29 11.89 2.65
N LEU A 98 -3.78 12.96 3.28
CA LEU A 98 -3.88 13.06 4.74
C LEU A 98 -4.86 12.02 5.32
N ALA A 99 -5.95 11.72 4.63
CA ALA A 99 -6.92 10.71 5.07
C ALA A 99 -6.43 9.27 4.84
N THR A 100 -5.65 9.03 3.79
CA THR A 100 -5.15 7.68 3.47
C THR A 100 -3.95 7.26 4.34
N LEU A 101 -3.13 8.18 4.85
CA LEU A 101 -2.00 7.84 5.71
C LEU A 101 -2.40 7.10 6.99
N PRO A 102 -3.35 7.57 7.81
CA PRO A 102 -3.80 6.82 8.99
C PRO A 102 -4.34 5.43 8.63
N ILE A 103 -5.12 5.33 7.54
CA ILE A 103 -5.65 4.05 7.07
C ILE A 103 -4.52 3.12 6.67
N LEU A 104 -3.50 3.63 5.97
CA LEU A 104 -2.32 2.86 5.60
C LEU A 104 -1.60 2.28 6.83
N PHE A 105 -1.37 3.08 7.87
CA PHE A 105 -0.75 2.61 9.10
C PHE A 105 -1.62 1.59 9.84
N CYS A 106 -2.94 1.80 9.88
CA CYS A 106 -3.86 0.82 10.45
C CYS A 106 -3.85 -0.50 9.66
N MET A 107 -3.80 -0.42 8.33
CA MET A 107 -3.69 -1.58 7.45
C MET A 107 -2.37 -2.32 7.62
N PHE A 108 -1.27 -1.58 7.68
CA PHE A 108 0.05 -2.16 7.94
C PHE A 108 0.05 -2.95 9.26
N THR A 109 -0.51 -2.35 10.32
CA THR A 109 -0.62 -3.01 11.63
C THR A 109 -1.53 -4.24 11.56
N ALA A 110 -2.69 -4.13 10.91
CA ALA A 110 -3.64 -5.22 10.78
C ALA A 110 -3.02 -6.43 10.04
N MET A 111 -2.45 -6.20 8.87
CA MET A 111 -1.83 -7.27 8.08
C MET A 111 -0.61 -7.87 8.75
N ARG A 112 0.14 -7.08 9.52
CA ARG A 112 1.26 -7.59 10.30
C ARG A 112 0.79 -8.50 11.44
N VAL A 113 -0.30 -8.16 12.12
CA VAL A 113 -0.86 -9.01 13.18
C VAL A 113 -1.32 -10.34 12.61
N VAL A 114 -2.11 -10.33 11.52
CA VAL A 114 -2.56 -11.57 10.87
C VAL A 114 -1.37 -12.42 10.38
N ALA A 115 -0.36 -11.80 9.78
CA ALA A 115 0.83 -12.52 9.34
C ALA A 115 1.60 -13.15 10.51
N ASN A 116 1.69 -12.45 11.64
CA ASN A 116 2.31 -13.00 12.84
C ASN A 116 1.49 -14.16 13.44
N GLU A 117 0.16 -14.04 13.49
CA GLU A 117 -0.73 -15.13 13.94
C GLU A 117 -0.52 -16.38 13.08
N LYS A 118 -0.61 -16.25 11.76
CA LYS A 118 -0.39 -17.37 10.82
C LYS A 118 1.02 -17.96 10.92
N THR A 119 2.03 -17.13 11.13
CA THR A 119 3.41 -17.58 11.31
C THR A 119 3.57 -18.34 12.63
N VAL A 120 2.98 -17.86 13.73
CA VAL A 120 3.03 -18.55 15.03
C VAL A 120 2.25 -19.87 15.00
N GLU A 121 1.04 -19.90 14.41
CA GLU A 121 0.28 -21.13 14.20
C GLU A 121 1.12 -22.18 13.44
N MET A 122 1.75 -21.80 12.36
CA MET A 122 2.63 -22.67 11.56
C MET A 122 3.80 -23.20 12.40
N LEU A 123 4.48 -22.32 13.14
CA LEU A 123 5.64 -22.70 13.96
C LEU A 123 5.27 -23.62 15.14
N LEU A 124 4.13 -23.37 15.78
CA LEU A 124 3.58 -24.27 16.81
C LEU A 124 3.25 -25.66 16.23
N GLY A 125 2.69 -25.72 15.02
CA GLY A 125 2.47 -26.94 14.29
C GLY A 125 3.78 -27.70 14.03
N MET A 126 4.83 -27.00 13.58
CA MET A 126 6.16 -27.58 13.35
C MET A 126 6.79 -28.13 14.64
N MET A 127 6.63 -27.46 15.78
CA MET A 127 7.06 -27.97 17.09
C MET A 127 6.39 -29.30 17.43
N ASN A 128 5.15 -29.51 16.98
CA ASN A 128 4.41 -30.75 17.16
C ASN A 128 4.61 -31.77 16.01
N GLY A 129 5.60 -31.55 15.14
CA GLY A 129 5.93 -32.45 14.02
C GLY A 129 5.00 -32.34 12.81
N VAL A 130 4.13 -31.33 12.76
CA VAL A 130 3.22 -31.08 11.62
C VAL A 130 3.99 -30.33 10.55
N ALA A 131 3.90 -30.81 9.30
CA ALA A 131 4.52 -30.13 8.16
C ALA A 131 3.86 -28.76 7.93
N PRO A 132 4.64 -27.69 7.65
CA PRO A 132 4.09 -26.38 7.41
C PRO A 132 3.28 -26.32 6.10
N GLU A 133 2.11 -25.73 6.18
CA GLU A 133 1.32 -25.36 5.01
C GLU A 133 1.53 -23.87 4.72
N PHE A 134 1.58 -23.52 3.41
CA PHE A 134 1.86 -22.15 2.99
C PHE A 134 0.71 -21.57 2.21
N ASP A 135 0.28 -20.37 2.58
CA ASP A 135 -0.67 -19.57 1.81
C ASP A 135 0.03 -18.98 0.59
N ARG A 136 -0.20 -19.63 -0.55
CA ARG A 136 0.45 -19.30 -1.83
C ARG A 136 -0.37 -18.30 -2.62
N PHE A 137 0.32 -17.40 -3.32
CA PHE A 137 -0.33 -16.49 -4.26
C PHE A 137 0.60 -16.17 -5.44
N LEU A 138 0.17 -16.49 -6.66
CA LEU A 138 0.95 -16.33 -7.90
C LEU A 138 2.35 -16.96 -7.77
N TRP A 139 3.40 -16.16 -7.82
CA TRP A 139 4.81 -16.60 -7.69
C TRP A 139 5.30 -16.67 -6.24
N ILE A 140 4.47 -16.30 -5.28
CA ILE A 140 4.82 -16.22 -3.86
C ILE A 140 4.42 -17.53 -3.19
N THR A 141 5.36 -18.15 -2.50
CA THR A 141 5.13 -19.42 -1.81
C THR A 141 4.44 -19.23 -0.47
N ASN A 142 4.86 -18.21 0.29
CA ASN A 142 4.24 -17.86 1.57
C ASN A 142 3.94 -16.35 1.57
N ILE A 143 2.66 -16.00 1.50
CA ILE A 143 2.23 -14.61 1.41
C ILE A 143 2.53 -13.80 2.69
N PHE A 144 2.78 -14.47 3.81
CA PHE A 144 3.13 -13.86 5.09
C PHE A 144 4.62 -13.53 5.22
N GLN A 145 5.44 -13.93 4.24
CA GLN A 145 6.85 -13.57 4.13
C GLN A 145 7.06 -12.53 3.02
N PRO A 146 8.15 -11.74 3.04
CA PRO A 146 8.46 -10.79 1.97
C PRO A 146 8.64 -11.48 0.61
N ASP A 147 8.20 -10.83 -0.47
CA ASP A 147 8.46 -11.24 -1.86
C ASP A 147 9.91 -10.89 -2.22
N ALA A 148 10.85 -11.80 -1.90
CA ALA A 148 12.26 -11.60 -2.18
C ALA A 148 12.99 -12.92 -2.43
N PHE A 149 13.91 -12.91 -3.38
CA PHE A 149 14.72 -14.08 -3.74
C PHE A 149 15.83 -14.39 -2.72
N TRP A 150 16.04 -13.55 -1.73
CA TRP A 150 16.91 -13.81 -0.57
C TRP A 150 16.15 -14.18 0.71
N GLN A 151 14.82 -14.11 0.67
CA GLN A 151 13.97 -14.45 1.78
C GLN A 151 13.51 -15.91 1.67
N THR A 152 13.63 -16.66 2.75
CA THR A 152 13.14 -18.03 2.81
C THR A 152 11.65 -18.11 3.04
N VAL A 153 11.04 -19.22 2.59
CA VAL A 153 9.61 -19.50 2.79
C VAL A 153 9.28 -19.66 4.26
N ILE A 154 10.16 -20.31 5.01
CA ILE A 154 10.13 -20.42 6.47
C ILE A 154 10.99 -19.29 7.04
N PRO A 155 10.54 -18.57 8.08
CA PRO A 155 11.31 -17.49 8.70
C PRO A 155 12.69 -17.97 9.14
N ARG A 156 13.75 -17.21 8.91
CA ARG A 156 15.08 -17.51 9.48
C ARG A 156 15.22 -16.87 10.85
N HIS A 157 15.99 -17.49 11.73
CA HIS A 157 16.41 -16.89 13.00
C HIS A 157 17.06 -15.52 12.73
N GLY A 158 16.58 -14.47 13.41
CA GLY A 158 17.05 -13.08 13.20
C GLY A 158 16.57 -12.38 11.94
N SER A 159 15.83 -13.06 11.02
CA SER A 159 15.13 -12.40 9.91
C SER A 159 13.82 -11.77 10.40
N SER A 160 13.10 -11.12 9.51
CA SER A 160 11.91 -10.28 9.65
C SER A 160 10.74 -10.71 10.58
N LEU A 161 10.89 -11.78 11.36
CA LEU A 161 10.13 -11.98 12.61
C LEU A 161 10.47 -10.87 13.64
N MET A 162 10.78 -9.68 13.12
CA MET A 162 11.00 -8.50 13.92
C MET A 162 9.76 -8.25 14.76
N SER A 163 9.92 -8.59 16.05
CA SER A 163 8.93 -8.40 17.08
C SER A 163 7.63 -9.20 16.89
N LEU A 164 7.71 -10.53 17.00
CA LEU A 164 6.60 -11.28 17.54
C LEU A 164 6.31 -10.67 18.91
N VAL A 165 5.28 -9.86 18.97
CA VAL A 165 4.83 -9.22 20.21
C VAL A 165 3.48 -9.81 20.54
N ALA A 166 3.32 -10.26 21.78
CA ALA A 166 2.02 -10.69 22.27
C ALA A 166 1.00 -9.56 22.12
N VAL A 167 -0.15 -9.88 21.53
CA VAL A 167 -1.23 -8.93 21.23
C VAL A 167 -2.42 -9.20 22.16
N SER A 168 -2.89 -8.15 22.81
CA SER A 168 -4.06 -8.26 23.69
C SER A 168 -5.30 -8.64 22.88
N GLY A 169 -5.96 -9.73 23.26
CA GLY A 169 -7.15 -10.25 22.59
C GLY A 169 -6.88 -11.23 21.44
N SER A 170 -5.63 -11.54 21.12
CA SER A 170 -5.28 -12.65 20.22
C SER A 170 -5.18 -13.95 21.01
N GLU A 171 -5.79 -15.01 20.49
CA GLU A 171 -5.69 -16.36 21.04
C GLU A 171 -4.37 -17.05 20.66
N VAL A 172 -3.72 -16.58 19.59
CA VAL A 172 -2.49 -17.13 19.03
C VAL A 172 -1.26 -16.38 19.52
N LEU A 173 -1.27 -15.04 19.48
CA LEU A 173 -0.15 -14.19 19.90
C LEU A 173 -0.16 -13.96 21.42
N THR A 174 -0.24 -15.04 22.18
CA THR A 174 -0.11 -15.00 23.65
C THR A 174 1.36 -14.87 24.06
N PRO A 175 1.67 -14.34 25.26
CA PRO A 175 3.05 -14.30 25.74
C PRO A 175 3.73 -15.67 25.73
N GLU A 176 3.00 -16.71 26.13
CA GLU A 176 3.49 -18.08 26.20
C GLU A 176 3.86 -18.63 24.81
N ASN A 177 2.96 -18.48 23.82
CA ASN A 177 3.20 -18.93 22.45
C ASN A 177 4.37 -18.18 21.80
N VAL A 178 4.46 -16.87 22.04
CA VAL A 178 5.55 -16.02 21.49
C VAL A 178 6.90 -16.44 22.09
N GLU A 179 6.96 -16.73 23.38
CA GLU A 179 8.16 -17.21 24.04
C GLU A 179 8.57 -18.60 23.53
N ALA A 180 7.63 -19.55 23.47
CA ALA A 180 7.85 -20.91 22.98
C ALA A 180 8.38 -20.91 21.53
N VAL A 181 7.74 -20.15 20.66
CA VAL A 181 8.16 -20.03 19.24
C VAL A 181 9.54 -19.35 19.13
N THR A 182 9.82 -18.34 19.92
CA THR A 182 11.13 -17.67 19.93
C THR A 182 12.25 -18.63 20.36
N ALA A 183 12.00 -19.45 21.35
CA ALA A 183 12.92 -20.51 21.77
C ALA A 183 13.11 -21.57 20.67
N PHE A 184 12.01 -22.01 20.03
CA PHE A 184 12.02 -22.99 18.95
C PHE A 184 12.86 -22.52 17.76
N LEU A 185 12.72 -21.25 17.35
CA LEU A 185 13.50 -20.67 16.25
C LEU A 185 15.04 -20.73 16.46
N SER A 186 15.48 -20.87 17.71
CA SER A 186 16.89 -20.98 18.09
C SER A 186 17.34 -22.43 18.30
N SER A 187 16.47 -23.43 18.09
CA SER A 187 16.73 -24.84 18.37
C SER A 187 17.30 -25.58 17.16
N ASP A 188 18.04 -26.68 17.41
CA ASP A 188 18.53 -27.58 16.37
C ASP A 188 17.38 -28.22 15.57
N ALA A 189 16.25 -28.54 16.24
CA ALA A 189 15.04 -29.02 15.59
C ALA A 189 14.52 -28.07 14.51
N TYR A 190 14.60 -26.76 14.74
CA TYR A 190 14.24 -25.78 13.72
C TYR A 190 15.22 -25.73 12.56
N LEU A 191 16.52 -25.91 12.82
CA LEU A 191 17.54 -26.00 11.77
C LEU A 191 17.30 -27.20 10.84
N GLU A 192 16.86 -28.34 11.37
CA GLU A 192 16.47 -29.50 10.56
C GLU A 192 15.29 -29.19 9.64
N TRP A 193 14.26 -28.49 10.14
CA TRP A 193 13.13 -28.05 9.32
C TRP A 193 13.58 -27.10 8.19
N THR A 194 14.44 -26.13 8.50
CA THR A 194 14.93 -25.17 7.49
C THR A 194 15.82 -25.88 6.45
N ALA A 195 16.63 -26.86 6.84
CA ALA A 195 17.43 -27.65 5.91
C ALA A 195 16.56 -28.49 4.97
N ARG A 196 15.50 -29.12 5.50
CA ARG A 196 14.57 -29.93 4.72
C ARG A 196 13.80 -29.09 3.69
N TYR A 197 13.26 -27.96 4.11
CA TYR A 197 12.49 -27.08 3.21
C TYR A 197 13.36 -26.20 2.31
N GLY A 198 14.64 -26.09 2.57
CA GLY A 198 15.61 -25.43 1.68
C GLY A 198 16.10 -26.29 0.53
N ALA A 199 15.87 -27.61 0.59
CA ALA A 199 16.32 -28.56 -0.43
C ALA A 199 15.27 -28.88 -1.51
N ASP A 200 13.99 -28.68 -1.22
CA ASP A 200 12.88 -29.03 -2.12
C ASP A 200 12.55 -27.91 -3.11
N THR A 201 12.42 -28.24 -4.39
CA THR A 201 11.93 -27.34 -5.44
C THR A 201 10.41 -27.40 -5.56
N ILE A 202 9.75 -26.25 -5.40
CA ILE A 202 8.31 -26.15 -5.67
C ILE A 202 8.11 -25.80 -7.15
N ARG A 203 7.40 -26.66 -7.87
CA ARG A 203 6.97 -26.38 -9.25
C ARG A 203 5.77 -25.44 -9.25
N TYR A 204 5.97 -24.24 -9.70
CA TYR A 204 4.91 -23.27 -9.88
C TYR A 204 4.37 -23.31 -11.32
N ALA A 205 3.09 -23.58 -11.49
CA ALA A 205 2.38 -23.25 -12.72
C ALA A 205 1.81 -21.83 -12.57
N ALA A 206 2.51 -20.83 -13.08
CA ALA A 206 1.92 -19.50 -13.24
C ALA A 206 1.02 -19.54 -14.48
N PRO A 207 -0.31 -19.40 -14.35
CA PRO A 207 -1.23 -19.75 -15.43
C PRO A 207 -1.22 -18.80 -16.61
N LEU A 208 -0.63 -17.63 -16.57
CA LEU A 208 -0.91 -16.62 -17.59
C LEU A 208 0.29 -16.00 -18.34
N LEU A 209 1.50 -15.97 -17.82
CA LEU A 209 2.58 -15.17 -18.44
C LEU A 209 3.99 -15.78 -18.46
N MET A 210 4.32 -16.78 -17.64
CA MET A 210 5.72 -17.21 -17.44
C MET A 210 6.00 -18.70 -17.62
N GLY A 211 5.07 -19.53 -18.04
CA GLY A 211 5.29 -20.98 -18.14
C GLY A 211 5.47 -21.64 -16.77
N ARG A 212 5.97 -22.87 -16.75
CA ARG A 212 6.33 -23.57 -15.51
C ARG A 212 7.67 -23.02 -15.02
N MET A 213 7.64 -22.20 -13.98
CA MET A 213 8.85 -21.72 -13.31
C MET A 213 9.08 -22.55 -12.04
N GLU A 214 10.24 -23.18 -11.94
CA GLU A 214 10.66 -23.87 -10.72
C GLU A 214 11.29 -22.83 -9.79
N ILE A 215 10.61 -22.51 -8.69
CA ILE A 215 11.16 -21.64 -7.66
C ILE A 215 11.67 -22.53 -6.54
N PRO A 216 12.97 -22.45 -6.17
CA PRO A 216 13.49 -23.18 -5.04
C PRO A 216 12.71 -22.81 -3.76
N THR A 217 12.33 -23.78 -2.94
CA THR A 217 11.64 -23.57 -1.66
C THR A 217 12.38 -22.68 -0.68
N GLN A 218 13.69 -22.57 -0.87
CA GLN A 218 14.49 -21.63 -0.08
C GLN A 218 14.16 -20.16 -0.32
N PHE A 219 13.50 -19.83 -1.46
CA PHE A 219 13.16 -18.45 -1.82
C PHE A 219 11.65 -18.23 -1.82
N ASN A 220 11.21 -17.18 -1.15
CA ASN A 220 9.78 -16.89 -1.04
C ASN A 220 9.18 -16.25 -2.30
N GLY A 221 9.97 -15.55 -3.09
CA GLY A 221 9.47 -14.86 -4.27
C GLY A 221 10.55 -14.29 -5.18
N LEU A 222 10.13 -13.46 -6.14
CA LEU A 222 10.94 -12.93 -7.24
C LEU A 222 11.27 -11.44 -7.11
N PHE A 223 10.91 -10.81 -6.00
CA PHE A 223 11.02 -9.36 -5.81
C PHE A 223 10.14 -8.52 -6.75
N LEU A 224 9.09 -9.13 -7.32
CA LEU A 224 8.22 -8.44 -8.28
C LEU A 224 7.26 -7.46 -7.61
N LEU A 225 6.66 -7.81 -6.45
CA LEU A 225 5.76 -6.90 -5.74
C LEU A 225 6.46 -5.59 -5.31
N PRO A 226 7.67 -5.60 -4.74
CA PRO A 226 8.42 -4.37 -4.47
C PRO A 226 8.66 -3.51 -5.71
N ILE A 227 9.05 -4.13 -6.84
CA ILE A 227 9.23 -3.41 -8.11
C ILE A 227 7.91 -2.84 -8.62
N LEU A 228 6.83 -3.62 -8.61
CA LEU A 228 5.50 -3.18 -9.03
C LEU A 228 4.96 -2.07 -8.11
N SER A 229 5.27 -2.12 -6.81
CA SER A 229 4.90 -1.06 -5.87
C SER A 229 5.57 0.26 -6.22
N MET A 230 6.87 0.24 -6.51
CA MET A 230 7.62 1.41 -6.94
C MET A 230 7.10 1.97 -8.28
N ALA A 231 6.89 1.09 -9.26
CA ALA A 231 6.42 1.49 -10.59
C ALA A 231 5.00 2.08 -10.53
N SER A 232 4.07 1.42 -9.82
CA SER A 232 2.71 1.92 -9.65
C SER A 232 2.67 3.23 -8.86
N GLN A 233 3.49 3.38 -7.82
CA GLN A 233 3.61 4.60 -7.05
C GLN A 233 4.17 5.76 -7.90
N PHE A 234 5.19 5.49 -8.72
CA PHE A 234 5.75 6.48 -9.65
C PHE A 234 4.70 6.93 -10.68
N LEU A 235 3.94 5.98 -11.26
CA LEU A 235 2.86 6.29 -12.18
C LEU A 235 1.77 7.14 -11.52
N MET A 236 1.38 6.79 -10.29
CA MET A 236 0.44 7.59 -9.48
C MET A 236 0.91 9.02 -9.32
N THR A 237 2.17 9.21 -8.96
CA THR A 237 2.75 10.55 -8.75
C THR A 237 2.75 11.37 -10.03
N LYS A 238 2.96 10.72 -11.17
CA LYS A 238 2.91 11.36 -12.51
C LYS A 238 1.48 11.75 -12.93
N LEU A 239 0.49 10.96 -12.56
CA LEU A 239 -0.92 11.23 -12.87
C LEU A 239 -1.55 12.30 -11.97
N GLN A 240 -0.92 12.64 -10.85
CA GLN A 240 -1.38 13.72 -9.99
C GLN A 240 -0.96 15.08 -10.58
N PRO A 241 -1.89 16.03 -10.75
CA PRO A 241 -1.55 17.36 -11.24
C PRO A 241 -0.57 18.06 -10.29
N GLN A 242 0.60 18.37 -10.77
CA GLN A 242 1.60 19.13 -10.02
C GLN A 242 1.28 20.61 -10.15
N ASN A 243 0.64 21.22 -9.15
CA ASN A 243 0.45 22.66 -9.09
C ASN A 243 1.73 23.32 -8.57
N THR A 244 2.64 23.63 -9.49
CA THR A 244 3.86 24.37 -9.18
C THR A 244 3.67 25.89 -9.28
N ALA A 245 2.60 26.35 -9.95
CA ALA A 245 2.29 27.77 -10.08
C ALA A 245 1.95 28.36 -8.72
N GLY A 246 2.71 29.36 -8.30
CA GLY A 246 2.50 30.05 -7.02
C GLY A 246 3.16 29.42 -5.81
N GLN A 247 3.90 28.34 -6.00
CA GLN A 247 4.68 27.73 -4.93
C GLN A 247 6.06 28.40 -4.83
N SER A 248 6.51 28.65 -3.59
CA SER A 248 7.89 29.06 -3.35
C SER A 248 8.86 27.99 -3.88
N GLU A 249 10.10 28.39 -4.20
CA GLU A 249 11.14 27.43 -4.62
C GLU A 249 11.30 26.27 -3.65
N GLN A 250 11.13 26.53 -2.34
CA GLN A 250 11.17 25.52 -1.29
C GLN A 250 9.98 24.54 -1.39
N GLN A 251 8.78 25.03 -1.69
CA GLN A 251 7.61 24.16 -1.90
C GLN A 251 7.72 23.33 -3.17
N GLN A 252 8.29 23.89 -4.23
CA GLN A 252 8.57 23.16 -5.47
C GLN A 252 9.63 22.09 -5.26
N ALA A 253 10.70 22.39 -4.51
CA ALA A 253 11.73 21.42 -4.15
C ALA A 253 11.15 20.28 -3.30
N GLN A 254 10.29 20.61 -2.34
CA GLN A 254 9.58 19.62 -1.53
C GLN A 254 8.65 18.73 -2.38
N GLY A 255 7.94 19.29 -3.35
CA GLY A 255 7.10 18.53 -4.30
C GLY A 255 7.93 17.57 -5.15
N LYS A 256 9.09 18.00 -5.66
CA LYS A 256 10.02 17.12 -6.39
C LYS A 256 10.60 16.03 -5.49
N MET A 257 11.01 16.37 -4.27
CA MET A 257 11.49 15.39 -3.31
C MET A 257 10.44 14.32 -3.04
N MET A 258 9.19 14.71 -2.79
CA MET A 258 8.08 13.77 -2.60
C MET A 258 7.84 12.89 -3.83
N GLN A 259 8.01 13.41 -5.04
CA GLN A 259 7.83 12.67 -6.29
C GLN A 259 8.79 11.49 -6.43
N TYR A 260 10.01 11.59 -5.93
CA TYR A 260 11.01 10.51 -5.99
C TYR A 260 11.09 9.71 -4.69
N PHE A 261 10.90 10.36 -3.55
CA PHE A 261 10.95 9.72 -2.24
C PHE A 261 9.88 8.63 -2.08
N PHE A 262 8.62 8.93 -2.41
CA PHE A 262 7.54 7.98 -2.21
C PHE A 262 7.68 6.68 -3.01
N PRO A 263 8.04 6.68 -4.30
CA PRO A 263 8.31 5.45 -5.03
C PRO A 263 9.46 4.62 -4.42
N LEU A 264 10.56 5.27 -4.01
CA LEU A 264 11.68 4.58 -3.36
C LEU A 264 11.27 4.04 -1.97
N PHE A 265 10.52 4.81 -1.21
CA PHE A 265 9.96 4.38 0.07
C PHE A 265 9.01 3.18 -0.11
N SER A 266 8.17 3.19 -1.16
CA SER A 266 7.28 2.06 -1.45
C SER A 266 8.05 0.79 -1.82
N LEU A 267 9.14 0.92 -2.59
CA LEU A 267 10.05 -0.21 -2.85
C LEU A 267 10.61 -0.78 -1.55
N TRP A 268 11.16 0.09 -0.69
CA TRP A 268 11.79 -0.33 0.56
C TRP A 268 10.79 -0.98 1.52
N ILE A 269 9.62 -0.36 1.75
CA ILE A 269 8.63 -0.90 2.67
C ILE A 269 8.03 -2.22 2.17
N CYS A 270 7.78 -2.35 0.87
CA CYS A 270 7.27 -3.59 0.27
C CYS A 270 8.33 -4.70 0.21
N ALA A 271 9.62 -4.34 0.13
CA ALA A 271 10.72 -5.30 0.18
C ALA A 271 10.96 -5.88 1.59
N THR A 272 10.58 -5.13 2.62
CA THR A 272 10.80 -5.50 4.04
C THR A 272 9.53 -5.96 4.75
N SER A 273 8.37 -5.75 4.14
CA SER A 273 7.07 -6.17 4.68
C SER A 273 6.62 -7.50 4.07
N THR A 274 5.54 -8.06 4.62
CA THR A 274 4.92 -9.28 4.07
C THR A 274 4.44 -9.06 2.63
N SER A 275 4.43 -10.12 1.82
CA SER A 275 3.89 -10.09 0.47
C SER A 275 2.40 -9.69 0.44
N ALA A 276 1.65 -10.05 1.48
CA ALA A 276 0.26 -9.62 1.65
C ALA A 276 0.13 -8.09 1.69
N PHE A 277 0.99 -7.42 2.46
CA PHE A 277 1.01 -5.97 2.52
C PHE A 277 1.48 -5.35 1.19
N ALA A 278 2.52 -5.91 0.58
CA ALA A 278 3.00 -5.45 -0.73
C ALA A 278 1.92 -5.61 -1.81
N LEU A 279 1.17 -6.72 -1.79
CA LEU A 279 0.02 -6.95 -2.68
C LEU A 279 -1.09 -5.93 -2.46
N TYR A 280 -1.45 -5.66 -1.20
CA TYR A 280 -2.39 -4.58 -0.85
C TYR A 280 -1.92 -3.23 -1.42
N TRP A 281 -0.65 -2.89 -1.25
CA TRP A 281 -0.09 -1.63 -1.75
C TRP A 281 -0.21 -1.50 -3.26
N VAL A 282 0.23 -2.54 -4.00
CA VAL A 282 0.14 -2.59 -5.47
C VAL A 282 -1.32 -2.53 -5.93
N ALA A 283 -2.20 -3.37 -5.38
CA ALA A 283 -3.62 -3.39 -5.72
C ALA A 283 -4.28 -2.03 -5.45
N SER A 284 -3.96 -1.42 -4.32
CA SER A 284 -4.44 -0.10 -3.93
C SER A 284 -4.03 0.98 -4.94
N ASN A 285 -2.77 1.00 -5.36
CA ASN A 285 -2.27 1.93 -6.39
C ASN A 285 -2.95 1.70 -7.74
N VAL A 286 -3.07 0.44 -8.18
CA VAL A 286 -3.72 0.10 -9.46
C VAL A 286 -5.18 0.55 -9.47
N ILE A 287 -5.94 0.25 -8.42
CA ILE A 287 -7.34 0.68 -8.31
C ILE A 287 -7.44 2.20 -8.34
N GLU A 288 -6.55 2.91 -7.63
CA GLU A 288 -6.55 4.39 -7.62
C GLU A 288 -6.18 4.98 -8.98
N ILE A 289 -5.26 4.38 -9.72
CA ILE A 289 -4.93 4.76 -11.11
C ILE A 289 -6.18 4.62 -11.99
N LEU A 290 -6.86 3.49 -11.92
CA LEU A 290 -8.08 3.24 -12.67
C LEU A 290 -9.21 4.21 -12.30
N GLN A 291 -9.42 4.47 -11.00
CA GLN A 291 -10.38 5.47 -10.51
C GLN A 291 -10.02 6.87 -11.01
N THR A 292 -8.75 7.24 -10.98
CA THR A 292 -8.27 8.54 -11.47
C THR A 292 -8.55 8.71 -12.94
N PHE A 293 -8.28 7.69 -13.75
CA PHE A 293 -8.56 7.69 -15.18
C PHE A 293 -10.07 7.82 -15.44
N ALA A 294 -10.89 7.01 -14.79
CA ALA A 294 -12.35 7.03 -14.94
C ALA A 294 -12.95 8.41 -14.57
N LEU A 295 -12.51 8.98 -13.44
CA LEU A 295 -12.95 10.29 -12.98
C LEU A 295 -12.50 11.42 -13.93
N ASN A 296 -11.29 11.35 -14.47
CA ASN A 296 -10.82 12.33 -15.45
C ASN A 296 -11.66 12.30 -16.72
N VAL A 297 -11.97 11.11 -17.25
CA VAL A 297 -12.87 10.96 -18.41
C VAL A 297 -14.27 11.52 -18.10
N TYR A 298 -14.82 11.21 -16.94
CA TYR A 298 -16.13 11.69 -16.51
C TYR A 298 -16.17 13.22 -16.41
N PHE A 299 -15.25 13.85 -15.71
CA PHE A 299 -15.20 15.31 -15.56
C PHE A 299 -14.92 16.03 -16.87
N ASN A 300 -14.08 15.49 -17.75
CA ASN A 300 -13.84 16.09 -19.08
C ASN A 300 -15.10 16.07 -19.95
N ARG A 301 -15.93 15.01 -19.86
CA ARG A 301 -17.22 14.96 -20.54
C ARG A 301 -18.20 16.00 -20.00
N LEU A 302 -18.25 16.21 -18.69
CA LEU A 302 -19.09 17.23 -18.08
C LEU A 302 -18.70 18.64 -18.54
N GLU A 303 -17.40 18.95 -18.54
CA GLU A 303 -16.90 20.25 -18.99
C GLU A 303 -17.23 20.55 -20.45
N LYS A 304 -17.15 19.56 -21.33
CA LYS A 304 -17.55 19.70 -22.73
C LYS A 304 -19.03 20.02 -22.86
N LYS A 305 -19.90 19.33 -22.10
CA LYS A 305 -21.34 19.59 -22.09
C LYS A 305 -21.67 21.01 -21.56
N GLU A 306 -21.03 21.43 -20.47
CA GLU A 306 -21.23 22.79 -19.92
C GLU A 306 -20.80 23.90 -20.90
N LYS A 307 -19.73 23.69 -21.68
CA LYS A 307 -19.31 24.63 -22.73
C LYS A 307 -20.32 24.71 -23.86
N GLN A 308 -20.82 23.57 -24.35
CA GLN A 308 -21.83 23.53 -25.41
C GLN A 308 -23.13 24.22 -25.01
N ILE A 309 -23.57 24.08 -23.74
CA ILE A 309 -24.76 24.75 -23.22
C ILE A 309 -24.56 26.27 -23.12
N LYS A 310 -23.35 26.76 -22.87
CA LYS A 310 -23.07 28.20 -22.78
C LYS A 310 -22.89 28.86 -24.13
N GLU A 311 -22.58 28.12 -25.17
CA GLU A 311 -22.39 28.56 -26.54
C GLU A 311 -23.69 28.50 -27.38
N ALA A 312 -24.69 27.76 -26.90
CA ALA A 312 -26.05 27.68 -27.46
C ALA A 312 -26.99 28.71 -26.81
#